data_cbb02db586222118d1a695b3cfd81e0a
#
_entry.id   cbb02db586222118d1a695b3cfd81e0a
#
_cell.length_a   1.000
_cell.length_b   1.000
_cell.length_c   1.000
_cell.angle_alpha   90.00
_cell.angle_beta   90.00
_cell.angle_gamma   90.00
#
_symmetry.space_group_name_H-M   'P 1'
#
loop_
_entity.id
_entity.type
_entity.pdbx_description
1 polymer ?
#
loop_
_entity_poly.entity_id
_entity_poly.type
_entity_poly.pdbx_seq_one_letter_code
_entity_poly.pdbx_strand_id
1 'polypeptide(L)'
;AGVIKRWGHKIGPKGHGSGYHRGQGSFANNGRCNNRVIPGKKMSGHMGNQSATVLNQVVVDSNKEMNYILVSGGVPGPKKGLVKIRSAIKPVANPLKVETLINRTPKAE
;
A
#
# COMPACT_ATOMS: atom_id res chain seq x y z
N ALA A 1 12.33 -10.84 -2.33
CA ALA A 1 12.67 -9.95 -1.20
C ALA A 1 12.77 -10.72 0.11
N GLY A 2 13.71 -10.35 0.97
CA GLY A 2 13.85 -10.92 2.31
C GLY A 2 12.73 -10.44 3.25
N VAL A 3 12.58 -11.15 4.38
CA VAL A 3 11.51 -10.89 5.36
C VAL A 3 11.54 -9.49 5.97
N ILE A 4 12.72 -8.89 6.07
CA ILE A 4 12.86 -7.53 6.59
C ILE A 4 12.22 -6.51 5.64
N LYS A 5 12.54 -6.60 4.35
CA LYS A 5 11.95 -5.70 3.33
C LYS A 5 10.48 -6.00 3.09
N ARG A 6 10.11 -7.29 3.02
CA ARG A 6 8.76 -7.72 2.65
C ARG A 6 7.74 -7.54 3.77
N TRP A 7 8.15 -7.75 5.04
CA TRP A 7 7.26 -7.81 6.19
C TRP A 7 7.63 -6.88 7.34
N GLY A 8 8.73 -6.13 7.22
CA GLY A 8 9.18 -5.22 8.26
C GLY A 8 9.72 -5.91 9.52
N HIS A 9 10.26 -7.12 9.39
CA HIS A 9 10.88 -7.80 10.53
C HIS A 9 12.09 -7.04 11.03
N LYS A 10 12.35 -7.15 12.34
CA LYS A 10 13.53 -6.54 12.96
C LYS A 10 14.81 -7.26 12.50
N ILE A 11 15.87 -6.49 12.37
CA ILE A 11 17.21 -7.01 12.11
C ILE A 11 17.77 -7.59 13.42
N GLY A 12 18.49 -8.70 13.33
CA GLY A 12 19.23 -9.26 14.47
C GLY A 12 20.43 -8.42 14.88
N PRO A 13 21.10 -8.78 15.99
CA PRO A 13 22.28 -8.06 16.47
C PRO A 13 23.37 -8.00 15.40
N LYS A 14 24.04 -6.85 15.27
CA LYS A 14 25.16 -6.65 14.36
C LYS A 14 26.53 -6.82 15.03
N GLY A 15 26.55 -7.04 16.34
CA GLY A 15 27.74 -7.22 17.17
C GLY A 15 27.58 -8.38 18.13
N HIS A 16 28.40 -8.45 19.17
CA HIS A 16 28.42 -9.49 20.20
C HIS A 16 28.61 -10.92 19.65
N GLY A 17 29.34 -11.10 18.55
CA GLY A 17 29.60 -12.39 17.93
C GLY A 17 28.39 -13.05 17.24
N SER A 18 27.29 -12.33 17.07
CA SER A 18 26.09 -12.87 16.42
C SER A 18 26.33 -13.08 14.92
N GLY A 19 26.07 -14.30 14.43
CA GLY A 19 26.00 -14.61 13.00
C GLY A 19 24.59 -14.41 12.41
N TYR A 20 23.58 -14.09 13.23
CA TYR A 20 22.21 -13.88 12.83
C TYR A 20 21.94 -12.38 12.61
N HIS A 21 21.86 -11.93 11.38
CA HIS A 21 21.64 -10.53 11.05
C HIS A 21 20.29 -10.27 10.39
N ARG A 22 19.98 -10.96 9.31
CA ARG A 22 18.80 -10.72 8.45
C ARG A 22 17.96 -11.98 8.22
N GLY A 23 18.05 -12.95 9.10
CA GLY A 23 17.33 -14.21 8.99
C GLY A 23 15.83 -14.09 9.28
N GLN A 24 15.10 -15.16 9.02
CA GLN A 24 13.65 -15.21 9.21
C GLN A 24 13.22 -15.45 10.66
N GLY A 25 14.13 -15.94 11.50
CA GLY A 25 13.84 -16.37 12.85
C GLY A 25 13.24 -17.78 12.90
N SER A 26 12.70 -18.15 14.04
CA SER A 26 12.12 -19.47 14.27
C SER A 26 10.83 -19.68 13.48
N PHE A 27 10.67 -20.89 12.95
CA PHE A 27 9.41 -21.35 12.34
C PHE A 27 8.56 -22.18 13.31
N ALA A 28 9.12 -22.56 14.47
CA ALA A 28 8.43 -23.36 15.45
C ALA A 28 7.23 -22.62 16.05
N ASN A 29 6.14 -23.34 16.22
CA ASN A 29 4.98 -22.93 16.98
C ASN A 29 4.85 -23.85 18.20
N ASN A 30 4.48 -23.27 19.34
CA ASN A 30 4.31 -24.02 20.57
C ASN A 30 3.37 -25.21 20.37
N GLY A 31 3.90 -26.43 20.52
CA GLY A 31 3.28 -27.73 20.74
C GLY A 31 1.99 -28.14 20.01
N ARG A 32 1.11 -27.21 19.71
CA ARG A 32 -0.21 -27.48 19.14
C ARG A 32 -0.25 -27.79 17.63
N CYS A 33 0.88 -27.65 16.93
CA CYS A 33 0.92 -27.71 15.47
C CYS A 33 1.77 -28.82 14.90
N ASN A 34 2.13 -29.83 15.68
CA ASN A 34 2.97 -30.98 15.25
C ASN A 34 4.23 -30.52 14.49
N ASN A 35 4.92 -29.48 14.98
CA ASN A 35 6.16 -28.93 14.42
C ASN A 35 6.08 -28.50 12.96
N ARG A 36 4.90 -28.28 12.41
CA ARG A 36 4.71 -27.79 11.06
C ARG A 36 4.67 -26.26 11.00
N VAL A 37 5.00 -25.71 9.87
CA VAL A 37 4.79 -24.28 9.58
C VAL A 37 3.33 -24.04 9.26
N ILE A 38 2.71 -23.07 9.95
CA ILE A 38 1.30 -22.73 9.74
C ILE A 38 1.15 -21.90 8.46
N PRO A 39 0.05 -22.09 7.68
CA PRO A 39 -0.28 -21.23 6.56
C PRO A 39 -0.32 -19.75 6.97
N GLY A 40 0.14 -18.88 6.08
CA GLY A 40 0.22 -17.43 6.36
C GLY A 40 1.49 -16.99 7.11
N LYS A 41 2.42 -17.89 7.42
CA LYS A 41 3.72 -17.51 7.99
C LYS A 41 4.46 -16.57 7.06
N LYS A 42 4.90 -15.43 7.60
CA LYS A 42 5.61 -14.39 6.86
C LYS A 42 7.01 -14.85 6.50
N MET A 43 7.24 -15.14 5.24
CA MET A 43 8.51 -15.63 4.69
C MET A 43 9.01 -14.71 3.57
N SER A 44 10.26 -14.89 3.17
CA SER A 44 10.82 -14.29 1.97
C SER A 44 10.05 -14.74 0.72
N GLY A 45 10.09 -13.95 -0.33
CA GLY A 45 9.45 -14.28 -1.59
C GLY A 45 9.27 -13.08 -2.49
N HIS A 46 8.49 -13.25 -3.55
CA HIS A 46 8.18 -12.18 -4.49
C HIS A 46 7.44 -11.03 -3.78
N MET A 47 7.88 -9.80 -4.04
CA MET A 47 7.27 -8.58 -3.50
C MET A 47 6.99 -7.62 -4.65
N GLY A 48 5.78 -7.12 -4.71
CA GLY A 48 5.31 -6.26 -5.81
C GLY A 48 4.61 -7.06 -6.91
N ASN A 49 4.22 -6.37 -7.97
CA ASN A 49 3.46 -6.91 -9.11
C ASN A 49 2.15 -7.60 -8.68
N GLN A 50 1.50 -7.07 -7.67
CA GLN A 50 0.19 -7.52 -7.22
C GLN A 50 -0.84 -6.43 -7.51
N SER A 51 -2.06 -6.84 -7.89
CA SER A 51 -3.16 -5.90 -8.04
C SER A 51 -3.52 -5.30 -6.69
N ALA A 52 -3.59 -3.97 -6.63
CA ALA A 52 -4.01 -3.23 -5.45
C ALA A 52 -5.27 -2.44 -5.78
N THR A 53 -6.25 -2.47 -4.90
CA THR A 53 -7.49 -1.73 -5.05
C THR A 53 -7.68 -0.80 -3.86
N VAL A 54 -7.87 0.49 -4.15
CA VAL A 54 -8.25 1.48 -3.15
C VAL A 54 -9.73 1.79 -3.32
N LEU A 55 -10.47 1.73 -2.22
CA LEU A 55 -11.92 1.90 -2.21
C LEU A 55 -12.29 3.29 -1.69
N ASN A 56 -13.47 3.76 -2.10
CA ASN A 56 -14.11 4.97 -1.55
C ASN A 56 -13.26 6.24 -1.63
N GLN A 57 -12.55 6.42 -2.72
CA GLN A 57 -11.86 7.69 -2.99
C GLN A 57 -12.85 8.74 -3.50
N VAL A 58 -12.62 9.99 -3.10
CA VAL A 58 -13.44 11.13 -3.51
C VAL A 58 -12.82 11.77 -4.74
N VAL A 59 -13.65 11.98 -5.77
CA VAL A 59 -13.26 12.79 -6.92
C VAL A 59 -13.39 14.25 -6.54
N VAL A 60 -12.30 14.99 -6.59
CA VAL A 60 -12.22 16.41 -6.24
C VAL A 60 -12.60 17.27 -7.45
N ASP A 61 -12.07 16.90 -8.61
CA ASP A 61 -12.30 17.64 -9.85
C ASP A 61 -12.12 16.73 -11.07
N SER A 62 -12.73 17.08 -12.18
CA SER A 62 -12.56 16.36 -13.45
C SER A 62 -12.75 17.32 -14.61
N ASN A 63 -11.88 17.25 -15.59
CA ASN A 63 -11.97 18.05 -16.81
C ASN A 63 -11.81 17.17 -18.04
N LYS A 64 -12.81 17.20 -18.91
CA LYS A 64 -12.85 16.40 -20.13
C LYS A 64 -11.92 16.97 -21.22
N GLU A 65 -11.77 18.29 -21.31
CA GLU A 65 -10.92 18.93 -22.32
C GLU A 65 -9.44 18.66 -22.03
N MET A 66 -9.06 18.73 -20.76
CA MET A 66 -7.70 18.46 -20.30
C MET A 66 -7.45 16.98 -20.02
N ASN A 67 -8.45 16.10 -20.13
CA ASN A 67 -8.38 14.65 -19.89
C ASN A 67 -7.78 14.28 -18.53
N TYR A 68 -8.21 14.93 -17.45
CA TYR A 68 -7.78 14.57 -16.11
C TYR A 68 -8.95 14.31 -15.15
N ILE A 69 -8.67 13.52 -14.14
CA ILE A 69 -9.53 13.33 -12.97
C ILE A 69 -8.64 13.51 -11.74
N LEU A 70 -9.03 14.41 -10.85
CA LEU A 70 -8.35 14.67 -9.59
C LEU A 70 -9.05 13.90 -8.48
N VAL A 71 -8.33 13.01 -7.79
CA VAL A 71 -8.84 12.21 -6.69
C VAL A 71 -8.12 12.54 -5.40
N SER A 72 -8.83 12.50 -4.28
CA SER A 72 -8.25 12.67 -2.96
C SER A 72 -7.62 11.37 -2.51
N GLY A 73 -6.31 11.41 -2.16
CA GLY A 73 -5.57 10.26 -1.66
C GLY A 73 -4.60 9.65 -2.67
N GLY A 74 -4.09 8.46 -2.34
CA GLY A 74 -3.09 7.78 -3.16
C GLY A 74 -3.72 6.92 -4.26
N VAL A 75 -3.15 7.00 -5.44
CA VAL A 75 -3.50 6.12 -6.58
C VAL A 75 -2.52 4.93 -6.56
N PRO A 76 -3.01 3.68 -6.62
CA PRO A 76 -2.14 2.52 -6.60
C PRO A 76 -1.37 2.38 -7.92
N GLY A 77 -0.12 1.94 -7.81
CA GLY A 77 0.74 1.65 -8.96
C GLY A 77 1.83 2.68 -9.23
N PRO A 78 2.67 2.44 -10.23
CA PRO A 78 3.73 3.35 -10.63
C PRO A 78 3.17 4.54 -11.42
N LYS A 79 3.95 5.62 -11.49
CA LYS A 79 3.65 6.74 -12.40
C LYS A 79 3.49 6.24 -13.83
N LYS A 80 2.51 6.77 -14.55
CA LYS A 80 2.14 6.36 -15.92
C LYS A 80 1.61 4.92 -16.02
N GLY A 81 1.28 4.27 -14.90
CA GLY A 81 0.63 2.97 -14.89
C GLY A 81 -0.84 3.04 -15.28
N LEU A 82 -1.37 1.93 -15.79
CA LEU A 82 -2.80 1.81 -16.11
C LEU A 82 -3.60 1.63 -14.83
N VAL A 83 -4.66 2.42 -14.68
CA VAL A 83 -5.56 2.38 -13.53
C VAL A 83 -6.99 2.19 -14.02
N LYS A 84 -7.72 1.24 -13.42
CA LYS A 84 -9.14 1.03 -13.67
C LYS A 84 -9.96 1.74 -12.61
N ILE A 85 -10.78 2.69 -13.02
CA ILE A 85 -11.70 3.44 -12.15
C ILE A 85 -13.11 2.91 -12.35
N ARG A 86 -13.85 2.75 -11.27
CA ARG A 86 -15.27 2.39 -11.28
C ARG A 86 -16.01 3.12 -10.17
N SER A 87 -17.30 3.31 -10.33
CA SER A 87 -18.16 3.88 -9.29
C SER A 87 -18.15 3.00 -8.03
N ALA A 88 -18.27 3.64 -6.87
CA ALA A 88 -18.36 2.94 -5.59
C ALA A 88 -19.65 2.10 -5.52
N ILE A 89 -19.53 0.88 -5.01
CA ILE A 89 -20.66 -0.05 -4.85
C ILE A 89 -21.49 0.30 -3.61
N LYS A 90 -20.80 0.73 -2.53
CA LYS A 90 -21.44 1.10 -1.28
C LYS A 90 -21.46 2.62 -1.14
N PRO A 91 -22.60 3.23 -0.77
CA PRO A 91 -22.65 4.64 -0.45
C PRO A 91 -21.79 4.91 0.80
N VAL A 92 -21.11 6.05 0.80
CA VAL A 92 -20.37 6.52 1.98
C VAL A 92 -21.38 7.23 2.90
N ALA A 93 -21.41 6.81 4.18
CA ALA A 93 -22.35 7.37 5.17
C ALA A 93 -22.17 8.89 5.38
N ASN A 94 -20.92 9.38 5.30
CA ASN A 94 -20.59 10.80 5.36
C ASN A 94 -19.65 11.13 4.17
N PRO A 95 -20.20 11.52 3.01
CA PRO A 95 -19.37 11.94 1.90
C PRO A 95 -18.59 13.20 2.29
N LEU A 96 -17.28 13.18 2.06
CA LEU A 96 -16.45 14.37 2.23
C LEU A 96 -17.01 15.45 1.30
N LYS A 97 -17.38 16.60 1.88
CA LYS A 97 -17.72 17.78 1.08
C LYS A 97 -16.44 18.28 0.44
N VAL A 98 -16.41 18.30 -0.88
CA VAL A 98 -15.32 18.87 -1.63
C VAL A 98 -15.54 20.40 -1.61
N GLU A 99 -14.65 21.14 -0.95
CA GLU A 99 -14.62 22.58 -1.03
C GLU A 99 -14.11 22.99 -2.41
N THR A 100 -14.56 24.16 -2.89
CA THR A 100 -14.11 24.69 -4.16
C THR A 100 -12.59 24.87 -4.16
N LEU A 101 -11.92 24.38 -5.20
CA LEU A 101 -10.49 24.55 -5.36
C LEU A 101 -10.13 26.03 -5.46
N ILE A 102 -9.25 26.49 -4.58
CA ILE A 102 -8.73 27.86 -4.63
C ILE A 102 -7.63 27.89 -5.69
N ASN A 103 -7.90 28.63 -6.78
CA ASN A 103 -6.87 28.87 -7.79
C ASN A 103 -5.86 29.89 -7.26
N ARG A 104 -4.65 29.43 -6.95
CA ARG A 104 -3.54 30.26 -6.45
C ARG A 104 -2.58 30.72 -7.54
N THR A 105 -2.88 30.51 -8.80
CA THR A 105 -2.08 31.10 -9.88
C THR A 105 -2.21 32.62 -9.79
N PRO A 106 -1.11 33.39 -9.71
CA PRO A 106 -1.17 34.84 -9.78
C PRO A 106 -1.79 35.22 -11.12
N LYS A 107 -2.80 36.09 -11.10
CA LYS A 107 -3.27 36.72 -12.33
C LYS A 107 -2.07 37.46 -12.92
N ALA A 108 -1.67 37.10 -14.14
CA ALA A 108 -0.75 37.92 -14.89
C ALA A 108 -1.43 39.31 -15.08
N GLU A 109 -0.80 40.35 -14.54
CA GLU A 109 -1.16 41.74 -14.80
C GLU A 109 -0.77 42.11 -16.24
#